data_99ed27a34035f6cc9c0fea5212bdf636
#
_entry.id   99ed27a34035f6cc9c0fea5212bdf636
#
_cell.length_a   1.000
_cell.length_b   1.000
_cell.length_c   1.000
_cell.angle_alpha   90.00
_cell.angle_beta   90.00
_cell.angle_gamma   90.00
#
_symmetry.space_group_name_H-M   'P 1'
#
loop_
_entity.id
_entity.type
_entity.pdbx_description
1 polymer ?
#
loop_
_entity_poly.entity_id
_entity_poly.type
_entity_poly.pdbx_seq_one_letter_code
_entity_poly.pdbx_strand_id
1 'polypeptide(L)'
;MREIPMTSKNYENLKWFATFMFVLAGVLISLNIEQSKWAFPLFATGHMTVLFVFLRLKDKPMIFQNSFFLAIDFLGIYQWLLAPIFFA
;
A
#
# COMPACT_ATOMS: atom_id res chain seq x y z
N MET A 1 13.45 12.20 -19.67
CA MET A 1 12.05 11.82 -19.87
C MET A 1 11.14 12.93 -19.36
N ARG A 2 10.18 13.27 -20.15
CA ARG A 2 9.28 14.35 -19.78
C ARG A 2 8.21 13.86 -18.83
N GLU A 3 8.09 14.48 -17.68
CA GLU A 3 7.06 14.12 -16.73
C GLU A 3 5.70 14.63 -17.16
N ILE A 4 4.68 13.79 -16.97
CA ILE A 4 3.31 14.21 -17.23
C ILE A 4 2.86 15.02 -16.02
N PRO A 5 2.46 16.29 -16.23
CA PRO A 5 1.99 17.09 -15.11
C PRO A 5 0.70 16.51 -14.55
N MET A 6 0.62 16.47 -13.21
CA MET A 6 -0.57 15.98 -12.52
C MET A 6 -1.24 17.14 -11.82
N THR A 7 -2.56 17.21 -11.96
CA THR A 7 -3.35 18.23 -11.28
C THR A 7 -3.59 17.83 -9.82
N SER A 8 -4.01 18.79 -9.00
CA SER A 8 -4.40 18.53 -7.64
C SER A 8 -5.51 17.48 -7.56
N LYS A 9 -6.41 17.49 -8.52
CA LYS A 9 -7.49 16.53 -8.59
C LYS A 9 -6.96 15.10 -8.81
N ASN A 10 -5.94 14.94 -9.64
CA ASN A 10 -5.33 13.63 -9.87
C ASN A 10 -4.71 13.09 -8.60
N TYR A 11 -3.98 13.94 -7.86
CA TYR A 11 -3.42 13.52 -6.57
C TYR A 11 -4.51 13.16 -5.57
N GLU A 12 -5.56 13.94 -5.54
CA GLU A 12 -6.68 13.67 -4.64
C GLU A 12 -7.35 12.35 -4.97
N ASN A 13 -7.56 12.07 -6.26
CA ASN A 13 -8.14 10.80 -6.68
C ASN A 13 -7.28 9.61 -6.27
N LEU A 14 -5.96 9.73 -6.42
CA LEU A 14 -5.04 8.68 -6.00
C LEU A 14 -5.06 8.47 -4.49
N LYS A 15 -5.16 9.57 -3.73
CA LYS A 15 -5.26 9.47 -2.27
C LYS A 15 -6.55 8.77 -1.85
N TRP A 16 -7.66 9.06 -2.52
CA TRP A 16 -8.92 8.39 -2.22
C TRP A 16 -8.87 6.90 -2.56
N PHE A 17 -8.22 6.56 -3.67
CA PHE A 17 -8.02 5.16 -4.02
C PHE A 17 -7.22 4.44 -2.92
N ALA A 18 -6.12 5.05 -2.49
CA ALA A 18 -5.29 4.47 -1.44
C ALA A 18 -6.07 4.34 -0.13
N THR A 19 -6.87 5.36 0.21
CA THR A 19 -7.72 5.33 1.40
C THR A 19 -8.69 4.15 1.34
N PHE A 20 -9.30 3.94 0.18
CA PHE A 20 -10.20 2.80 0.00
C PHE A 20 -9.46 1.47 0.23
N MET A 21 -8.25 1.35 -0.32
CA MET A 21 -7.45 0.15 -0.12
C MET A 21 -7.12 -0.06 1.35
N PHE A 22 -6.75 1.01 2.06
CA PHE A 22 -6.42 0.91 3.48
C PHE A 22 -7.62 0.53 4.33
N VAL A 23 -8.78 1.13 4.07
CA VAL A 23 -9.99 0.81 4.80
C VAL A 23 -10.38 -0.65 4.57
N LEU A 24 -10.35 -1.08 3.32
CA LEU A 24 -10.68 -2.45 2.97
C LEU A 24 -9.73 -3.44 3.65
N ALA A 25 -8.43 -3.14 3.60
CA ALA A 25 -7.42 -3.98 4.23
C ALA A 25 -7.60 -4.02 5.76
N GLY A 26 -7.90 -2.87 6.36
CA GLY A 26 -8.13 -2.79 7.81
C GLY A 26 -9.33 -3.60 8.25
N VAL A 27 -10.43 -3.51 7.50
CA VAL A 27 -11.61 -4.31 7.79
C VAL A 27 -11.29 -5.80 7.65
N LEU A 28 -10.60 -6.16 6.58
CA LEU A 28 -10.27 -7.56 6.31
C LEU A 28 -9.42 -8.16 7.42
N ILE A 29 -8.40 -7.42 7.87
CA ILE A 29 -7.52 -7.94 8.92
C ILE A 29 -8.23 -7.98 10.27
N SER A 30 -9.16 -7.05 10.50
CA SER A 30 -9.93 -7.00 11.75
C SER A 30 -10.90 -8.16 11.89
N LEU A 31 -11.35 -8.72 10.77
CA LEU A 31 -12.24 -9.88 10.78
C LEU A 31 -11.55 -11.15 11.26
N ASN A 32 -10.23 -11.20 11.17
CA ASN A 32 -9.42 -12.33 11.63
C ASN A 32 -9.91 -13.66 11.06
N ILE A 33 -10.18 -13.67 9.76
CA ILE A 33 -10.60 -14.87 9.04
C ILE A 33 -9.46 -15.34 8.15
N GLU A 34 -9.64 -16.49 7.49
CA GLU A 34 -8.59 -17.03 6.61
C GLU A 34 -8.18 -16.06 5.53
N GLN A 35 -9.13 -15.30 5.01
CA GLN A 35 -8.88 -14.34 3.94
C GLN A 35 -8.16 -13.07 4.42
N SER A 36 -7.99 -12.90 5.73
CA SER A 36 -7.33 -11.71 6.29
C SER A 36 -5.90 -11.54 5.78
N LYS A 37 -5.24 -12.65 5.41
CA LYS A 37 -3.88 -12.59 4.85
C LYS A 37 -3.81 -11.76 3.58
N TRP A 38 -4.91 -11.60 2.87
CA TRP A 38 -4.97 -10.79 1.66
C TRP A 38 -4.94 -9.29 1.95
N ALA A 39 -5.06 -8.90 3.22
CA ALA A 39 -4.90 -7.50 3.60
C ALA A 39 -3.50 -6.97 3.26
N PHE A 40 -2.47 -7.82 3.31
CA PHE A 40 -1.11 -7.37 3.01
C PHE A 40 -0.95 -6.88 1.57
N PRO A 41 -1.44 -7.60 0.54
CA PRO A 41 -1.42 -7.05 -0.81
C PRO A 41 -2.23 -5.77 -0.95
N LEU A 42 -3.35 -5.64 -0.25
CA LEU A 42 -4.15 -4.42 -0.28
C LEU A 42 -3.39 -3.25 0.34
N PHE A 43 -2.74 -3.47 1.49
CA PHE A 43 -1.90 -2.45 2.09
C PHE A 43 -0.75 -2.06 1.16
N ALA A 44 -0.10 -3.05 0.54
CA ALA A 44 1.01 -2.77 -0.38
C ALA A 44 0.55 -1.91 -1.54
N THR A 45 -0.61 -2.22 -2.13
CA THR A 45 -1.16 -1.42 -3.22
C THR A 45 -1.42 0.01 -2.77
N GLY A 46 -2.04 0.18 -1.60
CA GLY A 46 -2.29 1.52 -1.06
C GLY A 46 -1.01 2.29 -0.79
N HIS A 47 -0.05 1.64 -0.15
CA HIS A 47 1.23 2.29 0.17
C HIS A 47 2.01 2.66 -1.08
N MET A 48 2.00 1.81 -2.13
CA MET A 48 2.66 2.15 -3.40
C MET A 48 2.00 3.36 -4.05
N THR A 49 0.67 3.43 -4.02
CA THR A 49 -0.06 4.55 -4.59
C THR A 49 0.28 5.85 -3.87
N VAL A 50 0.23 5.83 -2.53
CA VAL A 50 0.51 7.00 -1.72
C VAL A 50 1.98 7.40 -1.84
N LEU A 51 2.88 6.43 -1.88
CA LEU A 51 4.30 6.71 -2.06
C LEU A 51 4.56 7.43 -3.38
N PHE A 52 3.90 6.99 -4.46
CA PHE A 52 4.01 7.69 -5.74
C PHE A 52 3.58 9.15 -5.61
N VAL A 53 2.44 9.39 -4.95
CA VAL A 53 1.95 10.76 -4.76
C VAL A 53 2.95 11.60 -3.98
N PHE A 54 3.47 11.07 -2.86
CA PHE A 54 4.37 11.84 -2.03
C PHE A 54 5.75 12.04 -2.66
N LEU A 55 6.19 11.11 -3.50
CA LEU A 55 7.40 11.33 -4.30
C LEU A 55 7.22 12.52 -5.25
N ARG A 56 6.06 12.64 -5.85
CA ARG A 56 5.76 13.76 -6.74
C ARG A 56 5.65 15.07 -5.97
N LEU A 57 5.12 15.03 -4.76
CA LEU A 57 4.97 16.20 -3.90
C LEU A 57 6.24 16.52 -3.10
N LYS A 58 7.22 15.62 -3.12
CA LYS A 58 8.48 15.78 -2.40
C LYS A 58 8.28 15.93 -0.89
N ASP A 59 7.32 15.20 -0.35
CA ASP A 59 7.04 15.18 1.09
C ASP A 59 7.91 14.13 1.76
N LYS A 60 9.09 14.54 2.22
CA LYS A 60 10.11 13.60 2.71
C LYS A 60 9.65 12.74 3.89
N PRO A 61 9.00 13.29 4.94
CA PRO A 61 8.55 12.42 6.04
C PRO A 61 7.59 11.34 5.57
N MET A 62 6.68 11.68 4.67
CA MET A 62 5.71 10.72 4.17
C MET A 62 6.34 9.69 3.24
N ILE A 63 7.36 10.11 2.46
CA ILE A 63 8.12 9.17 1.64
C ILE A 63 8.78 8.12 2.52
N PHE A 64 9.44 8.55 3.58
CA PHE A 64 10.12 7.63 4.50
C PHE A 64 9.12 6.67 5.14
N GLN A 65 8.02 7.22 5.66
CA GLN A 65 7.02 6.42 6.36
C GLN A 65 6.40 5.36 5.45
N ASN A 66 6.01 5.75 4.23
CA ASN A 66 5.36 4.84 3.32
C ASN A 66 6.33 3.80 2.76
N SER A 67 7.59 4.17 2.56
CA SER A 67 8.62 3.21 2.15
C SER A 67 8.82 2.14 3.20
N PHE A 68 8.85 2.54 4.46
CA PHE A 68 9.03 1.62 5.58
C PHE A 68 7.82 0.67 5.69
N PHE A 69 6.62 1.22 5.61
CA PHE A 69 5.41 0.40 5.66
C PHE A 69 5.30 -0.54 4.47
N LEU A 70 5.74 -0.10 3.30
CA LEU A 70 5.74 -0.96 2.11
C LEU A 70 6.67 -2.16 2.31
N ALA A 71 7.82 -1.95 2.94
CA ALA A 71 8.72 -3.04 3.27
C ALA A 71 8.05 -4.04 4.22
N ILE A 72 7.33 -3.53 5.22
CA ILE A 72 6.57 -4.37 6.15
C ILE A 72 5.50 -5.16 5.40
N ASP A 73 4.81 -4.53 4.45
CA ASP A 73 3.78 -5.19 3.67
C ASP A 73 4.35 -6.34 2.85
N PHE A 74 5.50 -6.14 2.22
CA PHE A 74 6.15 -7.20 1.46
C PHE A 74 6.60 -8.33 2.36
N LEU A 75 7.08 -8.02 3.55
CA LEU A 75 7.42 -9.05 4.52
C LEU A 75 6.18 -9.86 4.91
N GLY A 76 5.05 -9.18 5.13
CA GLY A 76 3.79 -9.84 5.44
C GLY A 76 3.32 -10.72 4.29
N ILE A 77 3.43 -10.25 3.05
CA ILE A 77 3.08 -11.05 1.89
C ILE A 77 3.94 -12.32 1.86
N TYR A 78 5.23 -12.18 2.09
CA TYR A 78 6.12 -13.34 2.10
C TYR A 78 5.72 -14.32 3.20
N GLN A 79 5.54 -13.84 4.42
CA GLN A 79 5.28 -14.70 5.57
C GLN A 79 3.93 -15.41 5.48
N TRP A 80 2.90 -14.73 5.02
CA TRP A 80 1.53 -15.24 5.10
C TRP A 80 1.04 -15.84 3.79
N LEU A 81 1.59 -15.45 2.65
CA LEU A 81 1.10 -15.93 1.36
C LEU A 81 2.13 -16.80 0.64
N LEU A 82 3.40 -16.43 0.68
CA LEU A 82 4.41 -17.14 -0.10
C LEU A 82 5.09 -18.25 0.67
N ALA A 83 5.47 -18.01 1.93
CA ALA A 83 6.17 -19.01 2.72
C ALA A 83 5.37 -20.31 2.88
N PRO A 84 4.04 -20.26 3.15
CA PRO A 84 3.27 -21.50 3.22
C PRO A 84 3.28 -22.31 1.94
N ILE A 85 3.42 -21.65 0.78
CA ILE A 85 3.47 -22.34 -0.52
C ILE A 85 4.84 -22.99 -0.71
N PHE A 86 5.93 -22.27 -0.38
CA PHE A 86 7.28 -22.72 -0.66
C PHE A 86 7.87 -23.60 0.43
N PHE A 87 7.41 -23.44 1.66
CA PHE A 87 7.99 -24.16 2.81
C PHE A 87 6.98 -25.02 3.56
N ALA A 88 5.85 -25.30 2.94
CA ALA A 88 4.83 -26.14 3.54
C ALA A 88 5.26 -27.60 3.62
#